data_7d5408cb71600f9a87f9c9101b1ea3c1
#
_entry.id   7d5408cb71600f9a87f9c9101b1ea3c1
#
_cell.length_a   1.000
_cell.length_b   1.000
_cell.length_c   1.000
_cell.angle_alpha   90.00
_cell.angle_beta   90.00
_cell.angle_gamma   90.00
#
_symmetry.space_group_name_H-M   'P 1'
#
loop_
_entity.id
_entity.type
_entity.pdbx_description
1 polymer ?
#
loop_
_entity_poly.entity_id
_entity_poly.type
_entity_poly.pdbx_seq_one_letter_code
_entity_poly.pdbx_strand_id
1 'polypeptide(L)' 'MPRLQIVTEFQTFVIPWHAVSLIQSDPSKKIIELFMTFGFQFKICSQQKLDDLLALLQLERVKIIYPIEGVTISVHKENA' A
#
# COMPACT_ATOMS: atom_id res chain seq x y z
N MET A 1 -17.68 5.93 -5.30
CA MET A 1 -17.05 4.89 -4.49
C MET A 1 -15.62 5.28 -4.14
N PRO A 2 -15.20 5.05 -2.90
CA PRO A 2 -13.82 5.38 -2.52
C PRO A 2 -12.83 4.49 -3.26
N ARG A 3 -11.75 5.08 -3.70
CA ARG A 3 -10.68 4.39 -4.40
C ARG A 3 -9.34 4.75 -3.79
N LEU A 4 -8.42 3.80 -3.83
CA LEU A 4 -7.06 3.99 -3.36
C LEU A 4 -6.15 4.18 -4.56
N GLN A 5 -5.40 5.28 -4.59
CA GLN A 5 -4.37 5.48 -5.59
C GLN A 5 -3.02 5.15 -4.98
N ILE A 6 -2.24 4.34 -5.68
CA ILE A 6 -0.87 4.03 -5.28
C ILE A 6 0.05 4.51 -6.38
N VAL A 7 0.87 5.49 -6.07
CA VAL A 7 1.80 6.09 -7.02
C VAL A 7 3.17 5.44 -6.83
N THR A 8 3.69 4.84 -7.88
CA THR A 8 5.05 4.31 -7.87
C THR A 8 5.92 5.18 -8.78
N GLU A 9 7.20 4.86 -8.84
CA GLU A 9 8.14 5.60 -9.68
C GLU A 9 7.76 5.56 -11.16
N PHE A 10 7.12 4.47 -11.60
CA PHE A 10 6.84 4.27 -13.01
C PHE A 10 5.36 4.32 -13.36
N GLN A 11 4.48 4.09 -12.40
CA GLN A 11 3.05 3.95 -12.69
C GLN A 11 2.21 4.45 -11.53
N THR A 12 0.95 4.75 -11.84
CA THR A 12 -0.07 5.04 -10.84
C THR A 12 -1.15 3.98 -10.94
N PHE A 13 -1.47 3.37 -9.82
CA PHE A 13 -2.53 2.37 -9.74
C PHE A 13 -3.73 2.96 -9.04
N VAL A 14 -4.91 2.78 -9.63
CA VAL A 14 -6.17 3.18 -9.01
C VAL A 14 -6.93 1.91 -8.68
N ILE A 15 -7.14 1.68 -7.40
CA ILE A 15 -7.65 0.40 -6.90
C ILE A 15 -8.90 0.65 -6.07
N PRO A 16 -10.01 -0.03 -6.37
CA PRO A 16 -11.17 0.04 -5.48
C PRO A 16 -10.86 -0.66 -4.16
N TRP A 17 -11.36 -0.13 -3.07
CA TRP A 17 -11.06 -0.68 -1.75
C TRP A 17 -11.48 -2.13 -1.59
N HIS A 18 -12.54 -2.55 -2.28
CA HIS A 18 -12.99 -3.95 -2.17
C HIS A 18 -12.01 -4.94 -2.80
N ALA A 19 -11.04 -4.47 -3.58
CA ALA A 19 -10.01 -5.33 -4.15
C ALA A 19 -8.83 -5.55 -3.20
N VAL A 20 -8.78 -4.85 -2.09
CA VAL A 20 -7.74 -5.05 -1.07
C VAL A 20 -8.17 -6.21 -0.19
N SER A 21 -7.44 -7.32 -0.26
CA SER A 21 -7.80 -8.53 0.49
C SER A 21 -7.12 -8.61 1.85
N LEU A 22 -5.91 -8.07 1.98
CA LEU A 22 -5.15 -8.18 3.22
C LEU A 22 -4.17 -7.02 3.33
N ILE A 23 -4.04 -6.48 4.54
CA ILE A 23 -3.06 -5.47 4.87
C ILE A 23 -2.20 -6.02 5.98
N GLN A 24 -0.89 -6.06 5.77
CA GLN A 24 0.06 -6.56 6.77
C GLN A 24 1.12 -5.51 7.04
N SER A 25 1.64 -5.52 8.27
CA SER A 25 2.81 -4.72 8.61
C SER A 25 3.74 -5.57 9.46
N ASP A 26 5.05 -5.25 9.42
CA ASP A 26 6.01 -5.91 10.29
C ASP A 26 5.91 -5.33 11.71
N PRO A 27 6.54 -5.97 12.72
CA PRO A 27 6.48 -5.46 14.09
C PRO A 27 7.04 -4.05 14.27
N SER A 28 8.02 -3.66 13.43
CA SER A 28 8.58 -2.31 13.48
C SER A 28 7.70 -1.27 12.83
N LYS A 29 6.68 -1.69 12.07
CA LYS A 29 5.75 -0.84 11.34
C LYS A 29 6.43 0.05 10.31
N LYS A 30 7.56 -0.41 9.81
CA LYS A 30 8.30 0.27 8.74
C LYS A 30 8.00 -0.31 7.37
N ILE A 31 7.34 -1.46 7.32
CA ILE A 31 6.96 -2.12 6.08
C ILE A 31 5.47 -2.43 6.14
N ILE A 32 4.74 -1.99 5.13
CA ILE A 32 3.33 -2.29 4.99
C ILE A 32 3.15 -3.03 3.66
N GLU A 33 2.46 -4.15 3.71
CA GLU A 33 2.17 -4.95 2.53
C GLU A 33 0.66 -4.96 2.27
N LEU A 34 0.28 -4.68 1.03
CA LEU A 34 -1.10 -4.68 0.59
C LEU A 34 -1.28 -5.78 -0.44
N PHE A 35 -2.13 -6.74 -0.13
CA PHE A 35 -2.43 -7.84 -1.04
C PHE A 35 -3.76 -7.58 -1.72
N MET A 36 -3.76 -7.70 -3.05
CA MET A 36 -4.94 -7.45 -3.86
C MET A 36 -5.56 -8.76 -4.32
N THR A 37 -6.87 -8.75 -4.52
CA THR A 37 -7.59 -9.96 -4.94
C THR A 37 -7.24 -10.41 -6.35
N PHE A 38 -6.69 -9.50 -7.16
CA PHE A 38 -6.35 -9.79 -8.56
C PHE A 38 -4.88 -10.17 -8.76
N GLY A 39 -4.17 -10.55 -7.69
CA GLY A 39 -2.82 -11.10 -7.80
C GLY A 39 -1.68 -10.10 -7.71
N PHE A 40 -1.95 -8.86 -7.37
CA PHE A 40 -0.90 -7.88 -7.12
C PHE A 40 -0.61 -7.73 -5.63
N GLN A 41 0.64 -7.44 -5.32
CA GLN A 41 1.08 -7.12 -3.97
C GLN A 41 1.86 -5.83 -4.01
N PHE A 42 1.51 -4.89 -3.15
CA PHE A 42 2.25 -3.65 -3.00
C PHE A 42 3.00 -3.68 -1.68
N LYS A 43 4.28 -3.31 -1.73
CA LYS A 43 5.11 -3.27 -0.54
C LYS A 43 5.59 -1.85 -0.33
N ILE A 44 5.24 -1.26 0.80
CA ILE A 44 5.62 0.10 1.17
C ILE A 44 6.69 -0.01 2.25
N CYS A 45 7.89 0.48 1.95
CA CYS A 45 9.01 0.46 2.89
C CYS A 45 9.37 1.89 3.28
N SER A 46 9.66 2.10 4.55
CA SER A 46 10.04 3.42 5.06
C SER A 46 11.15 3.28 6.06
N GLN A 47 11.93 4.34 6.22
CA GLN A 47 12.95 4.42 7.26
C GLN A 47 12.34 4.82 8.60
N GLN A 48 11.13 5.35 8.59
CA GLN A 48 10.40 5.76 9.78
C GLN A 48 9.15 4.92 9.94
N LYS A 49 8.61 4.91 11.16
CA LYS A 49 7.39 4.15 11.42
C LYS A 49 6.21 4.71 10.64
N LEU A 50 5.40 3.81 10.10
CA LEU A 50 4.23 4.15 9.31
C LEU A 50 2.93 3.95 10.10
N ASP A 51 2.95 4.21 11.41
CA ASP A 51 1.79 4.01 12.27
C ASP A 51 0.56 4.77 11.77
N ASP A 52 0.75 6.04 11.41
CA ASP A 52 -0.36 6.87 10.96
C ASP A 52 -0.94 6.36 9.65
N LEU A 53 -0.08 5.98 8.73
CA LEU A 53 -0.54 5.43 7.46
C LEU A 53 -1.28 4.11 7.66
N LEU A 54 -0.75 3.24 8.52
CA LEU A 54 -1.40 1.98 8.80
C LEU A 54 -2.77 2.17 9.43
N ALA A 55 -2.90 3.12 10.36
CA ALA A 55 -4.18 3.42 10.98
C ALA A 55 -5.19 3.94 9.96
N LEU A 56 -4.75 4.82 9.05
CA LEU A 56 -5.61 5.35 8.01
C LEU A 56 -6.03 4.27 7.02
N LEU A 57 -5.13 3.33 6.71
CA LEU A 57 -5.45 2.21 5.83
C LEU A 57 -6.52 1.30 6.44
N GLN A 58 -6.43 1.05 7.74
CA GLN A 58 -7.43 0.23 8.44
C GLN A 58 -8.81 0.87 8.42
N LEU A 59 -8.87 2.20 8.37
CA LEU A 59 -10.13 2.93 8.32
C LEU A 59 -10.58 3.25 6.90
N GLU A 60 -9.85 2.78 5.90
CA GLU A 60 -10.12 3.05 4.48
C GLU A 60 -10.22 4.54 4.16
N ARG A 61 -9.37 5.34 4.84
CA ARG A 61 -9.40 6.80 4.69
C ARG A 61 -8.27 7.34 3.85
N VAL A 62 -7.35 6.48 3.40
CA VAL A 62 -6.26 6.91 2.52
C VAL A 62 -6.79 7.01 1.11
N LYS A 63 -6.58 8.15 0.46
CA LYS A 63 -6.98 8.35 -0.92
C LYS A 63 -5.82 8.10 -1.87
N ILE A 64 -4.60 8.43 -1.44
CA ILE A 64 -3.44 8.35 -2.32
C ILE A 64 -2.19 8.06 -1.47
N ILE A 65 -1.33 7.21 -2.00
CA ILE A 65 -0.05 6.87 -1.37
C ILE A 65 1.05 7.25 -2.35
N TYR A 66 2.00 8.08 -1.89
CA TYR A 66 3.12 8.55 -2.70
C TYR A 66 4.43 7.97 -2.18
N PRO A 67 5.41 7.75 -3.08
CA PRO A 67 6.80 7.48 -2.65
C PRO A 67 7.47 8.81 -2.28
N ILE A 68 7.23 9.27 -1.06
CA ILE A 68 7.88 10.47 -0.54
C ILE A 68 9.28 10.13 -0.03
N GLU A 69 10.05 11.14 0.37
CA GLU A 69 11.41 10.95 0.83
C GLU A 69 11.47 9.89 1.94
N GLY A 70 12.34 8.90 1.76
CA GLY A 70 12.49 7.80 2.70
C GLY A 70 11.47 6.68 2.56
N VAL A 71 10.54 6.82 1.63
CA VAL A 71 9.51 5.81 1.39
C VAL A 71 9.69 5.21 -0.01
N THR A 72 9.70 3.89 -0.09
CA THR A 72 9.78 3.16 -1.35
C THR A 72 8.55 2.30 -1.51
N ILE A 73 7.94 2.36 -2.69
CA ILE A 73 6.77 1.54 -3.00
C ILE A 73 7.14 0.57 -4.12
N SER A 74 7.01 -0.71 -3.85
CA SER A 74 7.29 -1.77 -4.81
C SER A 74 6.01 -2.49 -5.18
N VAL A 75 5.94 -2.96 -6.42
CA VAL A 75 4.80 -3.73 -6.93
C VAL A 75 5.29 -5.11 -7.32
N HIS A 76 4.62 -6.14 -6.80
CA HIS A 76 4.90 -7.52 -7.16
C HIS A 76 3.64 -8.13 -7.73
N LYS A 77 3.78 -8.83 -8.85
CA LYS A 77 2.69 -9.56 -9.45
C LYS A 77 2.86 -11.04 -9.12
N GLU A 78 1.84 -11.63 -8.52
CA GLU A 78 1.88 -13.06 -8.26
C GLU A 78 1.71 -13.83 -9.55
N ASN A 79 2.62 -14.75 -9.78
CA ASN A 79 2.48 -15.70 -10.88
C ASN A 79 1.73 -16.90 -10.34
N ALA A 80 0.53 -17.04 -10.83
CA ALA A 80 -0.27 -18.21 -10.47
C ALA A 80 0.31 -19.46 -11.15
#